data_4c22fb26a363e4924c1bbdc2646cc424
#
_entry.id   4c22fb26a363e4924c1bbdc2646cc424
#
_cell.length_a   1.000
_cell.length_b   1.000
_cell.length_c   1.000
_cell.angle_alpha   90.00
_cell.angle_beta   90.00
_cell.angle_gamma   90.00
#
_symmetry.space_group_name_H-M   'P 1'
#
loop_
_entity.id
_entity.type
_entity.pdbx_description
1 polymer ?
#
loop_
_entity_poly.entity_id
_entity_poly.type
_entity_poly.pdbx_seq_one_letter_code
_entity_poly.pdbx_strand_id
1 'polypeptide(L)'
;MSLEKTIAHDLLSIGAVFLRPDEPFTWASGIKSPIYCDNRLTLTAPAVRTHVEEGLVDLICKHYADVEVLMGTSTAGIAHAAIVGHLMGLPMGYVRSGNKDHGRQNRIEGKLLPGQKVVVVEDLISTGGSCIEVVEALREAGAQVLGIVSIFTYGLQKGIDRMAAADVVNYSLSNFDAVCEVAAEEGKIRPEDIERLKKFRANPSDESWISSK
;
A
#
# COMPACT_ATOMS: atom_id res chain seq x y z
N MET A 1 14.00 9.65 -14.04
CA MET A 1 13.76 9.03 -12.70
C MET A 1 12.81 7.85 -12.93
N SER A 2 12.97 6.73 -12.23
CA SER A 2 11.99 5.64 -12.32
C SER A 2 10.67 6.07 -11.67
N LEU A 3 9.54 5.46 -12.06
CA LEU A 3 8.22 5.73 -11.44
C LEU A 3 8.29 5.59 -9.92
N GLU A 4 8.95 4.55 -9.45
CA GLU A 4 9.15 4.25 -8.04
C GLU A 4 9.81 5.40 -7.26
N LYS A 5 10.88 6.00 -7.80
CA LYS A 5 11.55 7.17 -7.21
C LYS A 5 10.73 8.46 -7.37
N THR A 6 9.97 8.61 -8.47
CA THR A 6 9.07 9.75 -8.63
C THR A 6 7.99 9.75 -7.55
N ILE A 7 7.34 8.62 -7.33
CA ILE A 7 6.34 8.49 -6.25
C ILE A 7 6.97 8.65 -4.87
N ALA A 8 8.18 8.11 -4.63
CA ALA A 8 8.91 8.33 -3.38
C ALA A 8 9.16 9.83 -3.11
N HIS A 9 9.64 10.57 -4.13
CA HIS A 9 9.80 12.02 -4.06
C HIS A 9 8.48 12.73 -3.74
N ASP A 10 7.41 12.39 -4.45
CA ASP A 10 6.09 12.98 -4.26
C ASP A 10 5.59 12.79 -2.83
N LEU A 11 5.67 11.56 -2.29
CA LEU A 11 5.25 11.25 -0.92
C LEU A 11 6.08 12.02 0.13
N LEU A 12 7.40 12.14 -0.09
CA LEU A 12 8.29 12.92 0.78
C LEU A 12 8.00 14.42 0.69
N SER A 13 7.68 14.94 -0.50
CA SER A 13 7.46 16.37 -0.75
C SER A 13 6.22 16.92 -0.05
N ILE A 14 5.14 16.11 0.01
CA ILE A 14 3.89 16.50 0.68
C ILE A 14 3.84 16.09 2.16
N GLY A 15 4.92 15.48 2.67
CA GLY A 15 4.97 14.99 4.03
C GLY A 15 4.07 13.79 4.31
N ALA A 16 3.70 13.01 3.28
CA ALA A 16 3.02 11.74 3.46
C ALA A 16 3.94 10.68 4.06
N VAL A 17 5.25 10.80 3.80
CA VAL A 17 6.28 9.94 4.38
C VAL A 17 7.30 10.79 5.12
N PHE A 18 7.67 10.35 6.32
CA PHE A 18 8.73 10.94 7.13
C PHE A 18 9.72 9.88 7.56
N LEU A 19 11.01 10.22 7.54
CA LEU A 19 12.09 9.40 8.07
C LEU A 19 12.74 10.11 9.26
N ARG A 20 12.81 9.44 10.41
CA ARG A 20 13.43 9.93 11.65
C ARG A 20 14.29 8.83 12.27
N PRO A 21 15.48 8.55 11.69
CA PRO A 21 16.35 7.49 12.19
C PRO A 21 16.89 7.76 13.60
N ASP A 22 17.06 9.04 13.98
CA ASP A 22 17.58 9.44 15.30
C ASP A 22 16.48 9.63 16.36
N GLU A 23 15.23 9.91 15.93
CA GLU A 23 14.06 10.14 16.81
C GLU A 23 12.88 9.27 16.33
N PRO A 24 12.93 7.96 16.50
CA PRO A 24 11.94 7.06 15.92
C PRO A 24 10.53 7.28 16.48
N PHE A 25 9.55 7.04 15.63
CA PHE A 25 8.13 6.95 16.02
C PHE A 25 7.89 5.69 16.85
N THR A 26 6.85 5.70 17.66
CA THR A 26 6.35 4.47 18.32
C THR A 26 5.02 4.08 17.69
N TRP A 27 4.95 2.93 17.04
CA TRP A 27 3.70 2.38 16.53
C TRP A 27 2.77 1.94 17.65
N ALA A 28 1.49 1.76 17.35
CA ALA A 28 0.51 1.26 18.33
C ALA A 28 0.89 -0.13 18.90
N SER A 29 1.68 -0.92 18.18
CA SER A 29 2.26 -2.19 18.62
C SER A 29 3.43 -2.05 19.61
N GLY A 30 3.90 -0.82 19.87
CA GLY A 30 5.10 -0.54 20.67
C GLY A 30 6.41 -0.55 19.87
N ILE A 31 6.40 -0.99 18.63
CA ILE A 31 7.61 -1.02 17.78
C ILE A 31 8.12 0.40 17.52
N LYS A 32 9.42 0.58 17.71
CA LYS A 32 10.14 1.81 17.31
C LYS A 32 10.38 1.80 15.81
N SER A 33 9.84 2.77 15.11
CA SER A 33 9.92 2.86 13.65
C SER A 33 10.61 4.15 13.21
N PRO A 34 11.61 4.08 12.33
CA PRO A 34 12.26 5.26 11.76
C PRO A 34 11.42 5.94 10.67
N ILE A 35 10.30 5.34 10.28
CA ILE A 35 9.42 5.80 9.21
C ILE A 35 7.98 5.91 9.69
N TYR A 36 7.31 6.96 9.25
CA TYR A 36 5.86 7.11 9.32
C TYR A 36 5.32 7.38 7.92
N CYS A 37 4.21 6.74 7.57
CA CYS A 37 3.55 6.90 6.27
C CYS A 37 2.06 7.13 6.48
N ASP A 38 1.55 8.19 5.83
CA ASP A 38 0.11 8.51 5.74
C ASP A 38 -0.23 8.91 4.29
N ASN A 39 -0.52 7.90 3.47
CA ASN A 39 -0.83 8.11 2.06
C ASN A 39 -2.15 8.85 1.82
N ARG A 40 -3.01 9.01 2.84
CA ARG A 40 -4.25 9.79 2.73
C ARG A 40 -3.98 11.25 2.39
N LEU A 41 -2.79 11.76 2.69
CA LEU A 41 -2.37 13.12 2.31
C LEU A 41 -2.28 13.32 0.79
N THR A 42 -2.10 12.26 0.02
CA THR A 42 -2.10 12.34 -1.46
C THR A 42 -3.42 12.86 -1.99
N LEU A 43 -4.55 12.55 -1.31
CA LEU A 43 -5.88 13.00 -1.73
C LEU A 43 -6.03 14.53 -1.72
N THR A 44 -5.30 15.22 -0.84
CA THR A 44 -5.33 16.68 -0.69
C THR A 44 -4.23 17.40 -1.47
N ALA A 45 -3.38 16.67 -2.19
CA ALA A 45 -2.30 17.17 -3.02
C ALA A 45 -2.56 16.83 -4.51
N PRO A 46 -3.31 17.65 -5.28
CA PRO A 46 -3.83 17.27 -6.60
C PRO A 46 -2.79 16.79 -7.60
N ALA A 47 -1.61 17.42 -7.66
CA ALA A 47 -0.53 17.00 -8.57
C ALA A 47 0.00 15.61 -8.21
N VAL A 48 0.31 15.38 -6.92
CA VAL A 48 0.77 14.08 -6.43
C VAL A 48 -0.32 13.02 -6.60
N ARG A 49 -1.57 13.37 -6.29
CA ARG A 49 -2.69 12.46 -6.53
C ARG A 49 -2.76 12.00 -7.98
N THR A 50 -2.61 12.93 -8.95
CA THR A 50 -2.61 12.57 -10.37
C THR A 50 -1.51 11.55 -10.70
N HIS A 51 -0.28 11.77 -10.25
CA HIS A 51 0.81 10.80 -10.47
C HIS A 51 0.52 9.43 -9.84
N VAL A 52 -0.07 9.42 -8.63
CA VAL A 52 -0.45 8.18 -7.94
C VAL A 52 -1.53 7.43 -8.73
N GLU A 53 -2.60 8.11 -9.13
CA GLU A 53 -3.73 7.46 -9.80
C GLU A 53 -3.34 6.96 -11.20
N GLU A 54 -2.61 7.75 -11.98
CA GLU A 54 -2.07 7.34 -13.29
C GLU A 54 -1.11 6.16 -13.14
N GLY A 55 -0.23 6.21 -12.14
CA GLY A 55 0.67 5.10 -11.85
C GLY A 55 -0.07 3.80 -11.46
N LEU A 56 -1.16 3.89 -10.67
CA LEU A 56 -2.00 2.72 -10.35
C LEU A 56 -2.70 2.17 -11.61
N VAL A 57 -3.17 3.04 -12.51
CA VAL A 57 -3.70 2.64 -13.82
C VAL A 57 -2.64 1.86 -14.62
N ASP A 58 -1.42 2.38 -14.69
CA ASP A 58 -0.32 1.74 -15.41
C ASP A 58 0.02 0.35 -14.84
N LEU A 59 0.06 0.21 -13.49
CA LEU A 59 0.27 -1.09 -12.85
C LEU A 59 -0.84 -2.08 -13.19
N ILE A 60 -2.10 -1.65 -13.14
CA ILE A 60 -3.25 -2.50 -13.47
C ILE A 60 -3.21 -2.91 -14.93
N CYS A 61 -3.02 -1.98 -15.85
CA CYS A 61 -2.93 -2.27 -17.28
C CYS A 61 -1.79 -3.25 -17.62
N LYS A 62 -0.66 -3.11 -16.92
CA LYS A 62 0.53 -3.94 -17.15
C LYS A 62 0.39 -5.36 -16.59
N HIS A 63 -0.20 -5.51 -15.43
CA HIS A 63 -0.18 -6.78 -14.69
C HIS A 63 -1.53 -7.49 -14.62
N TYR A 64 -2.64 -6.76 -14.80
CA TYR A 64 -4.01 -7.22 -14.63
C TYR A 64 -4.93 -6.71 -15.73
N ALA A 65 -4.48 -6.78 -16.99
CA ALA A 65 -5.17 -6.18 -18.15
C ALA A 65 -6.61 -6.68 -18.37
N ASP A 66 -6.97 -7.82 -17.80
CA ASP A 66 -8.28 -8.44 -17.91
C ASP A 66 -9.17 -8.20 -16.68
N VAL A 67 -8.84 -7.21 -15.84
CA VAL A 67 -9.65 -6.79 -14.70
C VAL A 67 -11.03 -6.30 -15.14
N GLU A 68 -12.05 -6.67 -14.38
CA GLU A 68 -13.44 -6.28 -14.64
C GLU A 68 -14.01 -5.35 -13.57
N VAL A 69 -13.48 -5.40 -12.35
CA VAL A 69 -13.95 -4.62 -11.19
C VAL A 69 -12.78 -4.23 -10.30
N LEU A 70 -12.79 -3.00 -9.78
CA LEU A 70 -11.83 -2.57 -8.76
C LEU A 70 -12.49 -2.59 -7.38
N MET A 71 -11.76 -3.10 -6.38
CA MET A 71 -12.23 -3.14 -4.99
C MET A 71 -11.24 -2.44 -4.06
N GLY A 72 -11.68 -1.31 -3.48
CA GLY A 72 -10.88 -0.57 -2.50
C GLY A 72 -10.90 -1.23 -1.12
N THR A 73 -9.77 -1.16 -0.42
CA THR A 73 -9.71 -1.50 1.00
C THR A 73 -10.24 -0.32 1.84
N SER A 74 -11.04 -0.59 2.85
CA SER A 74 -11.46 0.46 3.80
C SER A 74 -10.31 0.82 4.73
N THR A 75 -10.03 2.10 4.89
CA THR A 75 -10.79 3.25 4.39
C THR A 75 -10.02 3.93 3.25
N ALA A 76 -8.71 3.95 3.27
CA ALA A 76 -7.89 4.79 2.41
C ALA A 76 -7.92 4.32 0.94
N GLY A 77 -7.97 3.01 0.67
CA GLY A 77 -8.05 2.47 -0.68
C GLY A 77 -9.34 2.81 -1.44
N ILE A 78 -10.41 3.20 -0.75
CA ILE A 78 -11.71 3.50 -1.38
C ILE A 78 -11.61 4.65 -2.38
N ALA A 79 -11.01 5.77 -1.97
CA ALA A 79 -10.91 6.97 -2.82
C ALA A 79 -10.06 6.70 -4.05
N HIS A 80 -8.94 6.01 -3.88
CA HIS A 80 -8.05 5.63 -4.99
C HIS A 80 -8.75 4.67 -5.95
N ALA A 81 -9.44 3.63 -5.45
CA ALA A 81 -10.22 2.75 -6.29
C ALA A 81 -11.31 3.48 -7.10
N ALA A 82 -11.95 4.51 -6.50
CA ALA A 82 -12.95 5.31 -7.18
C ALA A 82 -12.37 6.15 -8.32
N ILE A 83 -11.22 6.80 -8.08
CA ILE A 83 -10.57 7.64 -9.09
C ILE A 83 -10.01 6.76 -10.22
N VAL A 84 -9.28 5.70 -9.88
CA VAL A 84 -8.73 4.75 -10.87
C VAL A 84 -9.86 4.09 -11.67
N GLY A 85 -10.95 3.67 -11.03
CA GLY A 85 -12.13 3.14 -11.72
C GLY A 85 -12.73 4.14 -12.71
N HIS A 86 -12.80 5.41 -12.33
CA HIS A 86 -13.25 6.49 -13.24
C HIS A 86 -12.30 6.64 -14.44
N LEU A 87 -10.98 6.67 -14.21
CA LEU A 87 -9.98 6.82 -15.27
C LEU A 87 -9.99 5.64 -16.24
N MET A 88 -10.20 4.43 -15.75
CA MET A 88 -10.25 3.21 -16.57
C MET A 88 -11.63 2.89 -17.15
N GLY A 89 -12.68 3.62 -16.75
CA GLY A 89 -14.06 3.31 -17.13
C GLY A 89 -14.56 1.97 -16.54
N LEU A 90 -14.00 1.54 -15.40
CA LEU A 90 -14.35 0.29 -14.74
C LEU A 90 -15.30 0.49 -13.56
N PRO A 91 -16.20 -0.47 -13.29
CA PRO A 91 -16.98 -0.47 -12.05
C PRO A 91 -16.05 -0.64 -10.85
N MET A 92 -16.44 -0.01 -9.74
CA MET A 92 -15.72 -0.15 -8.48
C MET A 92 -16.67 -0.42 -7.31
N GLY A 93 -16.13 -1.01 -6.28
CA GLY A 93 -16.73 -1.17 -4.96
C GLY A 93 -15.64 -1.11 -3.88
N TYR A 94 -16.00 -1.48 -2.67
CA TYR A 94 -15.03 -1.58 -1.59
C TYR A 94 -15.43 -2.62 -0.54
N VAL A 95 -14.47 -3.07 0.25
CA VAL A 95 -14.70 -4.02 1.32
C VAL A 95 -14.48 -3.31 2.66
N ARG A 96 -15.51 -3.33 3.52
CA ARG A 96 -15.44 -2.72 4.86
C ARG A 96 -14.58 -3.54 5.80
N SER A 97 -13.84 -2.85 6.67
CA SER A 97 -13.21 -3.46 7.83
C SER A 97 -14.25 -3.84 8.90
N GLY A 98 -14.07 -4.99 9.55
CA GLY A 98 -14.92 -5.46 10.66
C GLY A 98 -16.19 -6.21 10.23
N ASN A 99 -16.68 -7.06 11.12
CA ASN A 99 -17.96 -7.75 10.95
C ASN A 99 -19.09 -6.85 11.48
N LYS A 100 -20.15 -6.63 10.67
CA LYS A 100 -21.47 -6.39 11.27
C LYS A 100 -22.01 -7.74 11.74
N ASP A 101 -22.80 -7.76 12.83
CA ASP A 101 -23.38 -8.94 13.48
C ASP A 101 -24.22 -9.86 12.57
N HIS A 102 -24.27 -9.64 11.27
CA HIS A 102 -25.11 -10.33 10.28
C HIS A 102 -24.36 -10.86 9.06
N GLY A 103 -23.27 -11.61 9.27
CA GLY A 103 -22.63 -12.43 8.23
C GLY A 103 -21.62 -11.72 7.33
N ARG A 104 -20.63 -12.50 6.85
CA ARG A 104 -19.49 -12.03 6.03
C ARG A 104 -19.89 -11.44 4.67
N GLN A 105 -21.04 -11.84 4.12
CA GLN A 105 -21.55 -11.37 2.83
C GLN A 105 -21.91 -9.89 2.78
N ASN A 106 -22.12 -9.23 3.94
CA ASN A 106 -22.46 -7.79 4.03
C ASN A 106 -21.25 -6.86 4.15
N ARG A 107 -20.02 -7.35 3.91
CA ARG A 107 -18.81 -6.50 3.95
C ARG A 107 -18.53 -5.81 2.62
N ILE A 108 -19.04 -6.33 1.51
CA ILE A 108 -18.79 -5.80 0.16
C ILE A 108 -19.84 -4.74 -0.16
N GLU A 109 -19.40 -3.55 -0.47
CA GLU A 109 -20.24 -2.44 -0.91
C GLU A 109 -20.02 -2.21 -2.40
N GLY A 110 -21.11 -2.12 -3.13
CA GLY A 110 -21.16 -2.19 -4.59
C GLY A 110 -21.66 -3.54 -5.06
N LYS A 111 -21.78 -3.70 -6.37
CA LYS A 111 -22.23 -4.95 -6.98
C LYS A 111 -21.04 -5.79 -7.42
N LEU A 112 -20.93 -6.99 -6.90
CA LEU A 112 -19.95 -8.00 -7.29
C LEU A 112 -20.69 -9.27 -7.74
N LEU A 113 -20.35 -9.82 -8.89
CA LEU A 113 -20.92 -11.06 -9.40
C LEU A 113 -19.89 -12.19 -9.27
N PRO A 114 -20.33 -13.42 -8.97
CA PRO A 114 -19.47 -14.59 -8.97
C PRO A 114 -18.72 -14.74 -10.31
N GLY A 115 -17.44 -15.05 -10.25
CA GLY A 115 -16.57 -15.22 -11.41
C GLY A 115 -15.95 -13.92 -11.94
N GLN A 116 -16.38 -12.73 -11.48
CA GLN A 116 -15.77 -11.48 -11.91
C GLN A 116 -14.30 -11.39 -11.49
N LYS A 117 -13.49 -10.86 -12.39
CA LYS A 117 -12.05 -10.61 -12.18
C LYS A 117 -11.83 -9.29 -11.46
N VAL A 118 -11.24 -9.36 -10.29
CA VAL A 118 -11.10 -8.23 -9.36
C VAL A 118 -9.64 -7.90 -9.11
N VAL A 119 -9.31 -6.61 -9.11
CA VAL A 119 -8.07 -6.08 -8.54
C VAL A 119 -8.39 -5.29 -7.28
N VAL A 120 -7.66 -5.58 -6.20
CA VAL A 120 -7.74 -4.85 -4.94
C VAL A 120 -6.84 -3.62 -4.99
N VAL A 121 -7.37 -2.47 -4.59
CA VAL A 121 -6.63 -1.20 -4.50
C VAL A 121 -6.43 -0.85 -3.03
N GLU A 122 -5.15 -0.74 -2.63
CA GLU A 122 -4.72 -0.43 -1.26
C GLU A 122 -3.86 0.84 -1.25
N ASP A 123 -3.81 1.56 -0.14
CA ASP A 123 -2.91 2.70 0.01
C ASP A 123 -1.53 2.28 0.56
N LEU A 124 -1.52 1.38 1.53
CA LEU A 124 -0.31 1.03 2.29
C LEU A 124 -0.27 -0.43 2.68
N ILE A 125 0.80 -1.13 2.29
CA ILE A 125 1.07 -2.49 2.76
C ILE A 125 2.23 -2.49 3.77
N SER A 126 1.92 -2.82 5.03
CA SER A 126 2.89 -3.11 6.07
C SER A 126 3.05 -4.63 6.27
N THR A 127 2.22 -5.23 7.09
CA THR A 127 2.20 -6.69 7.32
C THR A 127 1.17 -7.43 6.47
N GLY A 128 0.41 -6.74 5.62
CA GLY A 128 -0.52 -7.31 4.66
C GLY A 128 -1.82 -7.87 5.22
N GLY A 129 -2.05 -7.81 6.55
CA GLY A 129 -3.22 -8.47 7.16
C GLY A 129 -4.55 -7.95 6.62
N SER A 130 -4.75 -6.62 6.58
CA SER A 130 -6.01 -5.99 6.15
C SER A 130 -6.36 -6.31 4.69
N CYS A 131 -5.39 -6.20 3.78
CA CYS A 131 -5.64 -6.46 2.37
C CYS A 131 -5.89 -7.94 2.08
N ILE A 132 -5.26 -8.86 2.84
CA ILE A 132 -5.53 -10.30 2.72
C ILE A 132 -6.95 -10.63 3.19
N GLU A 133 -7.42 -10.04 4.30
CA GLU A 133 -8.82 -10.18 4.72
C GLU A 133 -9.81 -9.71 3.64
N VAL A 134 -9.45 -8.68 2.88
CA VAL A 134 -10.25 -8.21 1.73
C VAL A 134 -10.23 -9.24 0.61
N VAL A 135 -9.05 -9.77 0.25
CA VAL A 135 -8.90 -10.83 -0.77
C VAL A 135 -9.74 -12.05 -0.43
N GLU A 136 -9.68 -12.51 0.83
CA GLU A 136 -10.46 -13.64 1.32
C GLU A 136 -11.97 -13.38 1.21
N ALA A 137 -12.44 -12.21 1.65
CA ALA A 137 -13.84 -11.83 1.56
C ALA A 137 -14.36 -11.80 0.12
N LEU A 138 -13.54 -11.32 -0.82
CA LEU A 138 -13.89 -11.29 -2.25
C LEU A 138 -13.92 -12.70 -2.85
N ARG A 139 -12.96 -13.56 -2.50
CA ARG A 139 -12.94 -14.97 -2.92
C ARG A 139 -14.13 -15.76 -2.34
N GLU A 140 -14.48 -15.52 -1.07
CA GLU A 140 -15.69 -16.11 -0.44
C GLU A 140 -16.98 -15.68 -1.14
N ALA A 141 -17.02 -14.47 -1.71
CA ALA A 141 -18.14 -13.99 -2.54
C ALA A 141 -18.12 -14.54 -3.98
N GLY A 142 -17.14 -15.39 -4.31
CA GLY A 142 -17.04 -16.04 -5.61
C GLY A 142 -16.25 -15.24 -6.66
N ALA A 143 -15.58 -14.14 -6.30
CA ALA A 143 -14.75 -13.37 -7.24
C ALA A 143 -13.43 -14.09 -7.54
N GLN A 144 -12.92 -13.86 -8.73
CA GLN A 144 -11.55 -14.20 -9.11
C GLN A 144 -10.63 -13.01 -8.81
N VAL A 145 -9.97 -13.02 -7.66
CA VAL A 145 -9.01 -11.97 -7.30
C VAL A 145 -7.72 -12.18 -8.07
N LEU A 146 -7.43 -11.25 -8.99
CA LEU A 146 -6.22 -11.29 -9.83
C LEU A 146 -4.98 -10.88 -9.03
N GLY A 147 -5.12 -9.89 -8.14
CA GLY A 147 -4.05 -9.41 -7.29
C GLY A 147 -4.37 -8.08 -6.62
N ILE A 148 -3.32 -7.43 -6.13
CA ILE A 148 -3.38 -6.17 -5.40
C ILE A 148 -2.49 -5.15 -6.10
N VAL A 149 -2.93 -3.90 -6.16
CA VAL A 149 -2.07 -2.75 -6.43
C VAL A 149 -2.08 -1.81 -5.23
N SER A 150 -0.94 -1.19 -4.92
CA SER A 150 -0.83 -0.29 -3.79
C SER A 150 0.05 0.92 -4.07
N ILE A 151 -0.14 2.01 -3.31
CA ILE A 151 0.72 3.18 -3.43
C ILE A 151 2.10 2.88 -2.86
N PHE A 152 2.14 2.28 -1.66
CA PHE A 152 3.39 2.07 -0.94
C PHE A 152 3.42 0.73 -0.21
N THR A 153 4.61 0.12 -0.18
CA THR A 153 4.87 -1.04 0.67
C THR A 153 6.12 -0.83 1.54
N TYR A 154 6.04 -1.26 2.80
CA TYR A 154 7.24 -1.36 3.65
C TYR A 154 8.17 -2.50 3.24
N GLY A 155 7.69 -3.49 2.48
CA GLY A 155 8.48 -4.67 2.09
C GLY A 155 8.92 -5.52 3.29
N LEU A 156 8.12 -5.56 4.37
CA LEU A 156 8.41 -6.37 5.54
C LEU A 156 8.25 -7.85 5.22
N GLN A 157 9.18 -8.69 5.71
CA GLN A 157 9.16 -10.14 5.46
C GLN A 157 7.81 -10.76 5.83
N LYS A 158 7.23 -10.36 6.96
CA LYS A 158 5.90 -10.83 7.39
C LYS A 158 4.79 -10.54 6.37
N GLY A 159 4.86 -9.40 5.67
CA GLY A 159 3.92 -9.06 4.60
C GLY A 159 4.13 -9.94 3.37
N ILE A 160 5.37 -10.12 2.98
CA ILE A 160 5.75 -10.99 1.85
C ILE A 160 5.27 -12.42 2.08
N ASP A 161 5.56 -12.99 3.25
CA ASP A 161 5.17 -14.36 3.61
C ASP A 161 3.65 -14.54 3.61
N ARG A 162 2.90 -13.55 4.11
CA ARG A 162 1.43 -13.58 4.12
C ARG A 162 0.84 -13.52 2.71
N MET A 163 1.36 -12.65 1.84
CA MET A 163 0.94 -12.57 0.45
C MET A 163 1.17 -13.90 -0.28
N ALA A 164 2.35 -14.50 -0.07
CA ALA A 164 2.69 -15.80 -0.64
C ALA A 164 1.75 -16.90 -0.11
N ALA A 165 1.48 -16.92 1.20
CA ALA A 165 0.57 -17.90 1.81
C ALA A 165 -0.89 -17.75 1.32
N ALA A 166 -1.30 -16.53 0.99
CA ALA A 166 -2.62 -16.23 0.44
C ALA A 166 -2.69 -16.38 -1.09
N ASP A 167 -1.62 -16.79 -1.74
CA ASP A 167 -1.50 -16.90 -3.20
C ASP A 167 -2.03 -15.63 -3.90
N VAL A 168 -1.48 -14.46 -3.52
CA VAL A 168 -1.81 -13.18 -4.10
C VAL A 168 -0.56 -12.32 -4.28
N VAL A 169 -0.46 -11.67 -5.43
CA VAL A 169 0.67 -10.79 -5.76
C VAL A 169 0.23 -9.33 -5.58
N ASN A 170 1.12 -8.52 -4.98
CA ASN A 170 0.97 -7.08 -4.91
C ASN A 170 2.04 -6.39 -5.76
N TYR A 171 1.62 -5.37 -6.51
CA TYR A 171 2.51 -4.41 -7.15
C TYR A 171 2.29 -3.04 -6.53
N SER A 172 3.37 -2.43 -6.02
CA SER A 172 3.34 -1.09 -5.39
C SER A 172 4.01 -0.06 -6.28
N LEU A 173 3.51 1.18 -6.25
CA LEU A 173 4.12 2.30 -6.96
C LEU A 173 5.48 2.67 -6.39
N SER A 174 5.61 2.61 -5.07
CA SER A 174 6.86 2.87 -4.37
C SER A 174 7.03 1.94 -3.16
N ASN A 175 8.21 1.96 -2.58
CA ASN A 175 8.57 1.10 -1.47
C ASN A 175 9.54 1.78 -0.51
N PHE A 176 9.82 1.10 0.59
CA PHE A 176 10.72 1.58 1.64
C PHE A 176 12.12 1.94 1.14
N ASP A 177 12.71 1.11 0.28
CA ASP A 177 14.07 1.34 -0.23
C ASP A 177 14.14 2.58 -1.11
N ALA A 178 13.18 2.73 -2.03
CA ALA A 178 13.11 3.90 -2.90
C ALA A 178 12.95 5.20 -2.10
N VAL A 179 12.13 5.19 -1.04
CA VAL A 179 11.96 6.33 -0.14
C VAL A 179 13.26 6.65 0.60
N CYS A 180 13.99 5.64 1.10
CA CYS A 180 15.28 5.86 1.78
C CYS A 180 16.32 6.45 0.83
N GLU A 181 16.42 5.93 -0.40
CA GLU A 181 17.34 6.45 -1.41
C GLU A 181 17.04 7.90 -1.77
N VAL A 182 15.78 8.21 -2.11
CA VAL A 182 15.36 9.58 -2.47
C VAL A 182 15.54 10.53 -1.30
N ALA A 183 15.22 10.11 -0.07
CA ALA A 183 15.41 10.95 1.11
C ALA A 183 16.88 11.28 1.37
N ALA A 184 17.81 10.36 1.09
CA ALA A 184 19.24 10.61 1.17
C ALA A 184 19.73 11.53 0.02
N GLU A 185 19.26 11.30 -1.21
CA GLU A 185 19.55 12.15 -2.37
C GLU A 185 19.10 13.61 -2.13
N GLU A 186 17.97 13.80 -1.43
CA GLU A 186 17.42 15.12 -1.09
C GLU A 186 17.96 15.71 0.22
N GLY A 187 18.87 15.04 0.91
CA GLY A 187 19.46 15.50 2.17
C GLY A 187 18.48 15.50 3.37
N LYS A 188 17.39 14.76 3.29
CA LYS A 188 16.42 14.59 4.38
C LYS A 188 16.89 13.61 5.45
N ILE A 189 17.75 12.68 5.07
CA ILE A 189 18.52 11.79 5.96
C ILE A 189 19.96 11.74 5.48
N ARG A 190 20.88 11.24 6.32
CA ARG A 190 22.27 11.04 5.92
C ARG A 190 22.39 9.74 5.11
N PRO A 191 23.29 9.64 4.13
CA PRO A 191 23.52 8.41 3.38
C PRO A 191 23.83 7.19 4.26
N GLU A 192 24.57 7.39 5.36
CA GLU A 192 24.90 6.34 6.33
C GLU A 192 23.69 5.79 7.09
N ASP A 193 22.59 6.55 7.18
CA ASP A 193 21.36 6.08 7.83
C ASP A 193 20.64 4.98 7.02
N ILE A 194 20.91 4.86 5.72
CA ILE A 194 20.26 3.83 4.86
C ILE A 194 20.48 2.43 5.42
N GLU A 195 21.70 2.11 5.87
CA GLU A 195 21.99 0.78 6.42
C GLU A 195 21.23 0.51 7.75
N ARG A 196 21.02 1.52 8.58
CA ARG A 196 20.19 1.43 9.78
C ARG A 196 18.73 1.16 9.42
N LEU A 197 18.23 1.86 8.41
CA LEU A 197 16.86 1.73 7.92
C LEU A 197 16.62 0.34 7.32
N LYS A 198 17.56 -0.22 6.58
CA LYS A 198 17.51 -1.59 6.07
C LYS A 198 17.46 -2.63 7.19
N LYS A 199 18.24 -2.44 8.28
CA LYS A 199 18.17 -3.32 9.48
C LYS A 199 16.77 -3.30 10.09
N PHE A 200 16.18 -2.12 10.27
CA PHE A 200 14.79 -1.99 10.73
C PHE A 200 13.82 -2.78 9.83
N ARG A 201 13.90 -2.59 8.51
CA ARG A 201 13.02 -3.30 7.57
C ARG A 201 13.15 -4.81 7.67
N ALA A 202 14.39 -5.31 7.81
CA ALA A 202 14.65 -6.75 7.94
C ALA A 202 14.05 -7.34 9.21
N ASN A 203 14.13 -6.63 10.34
CA ASN A 203 13.51 -7.04 11.60
C ASN A 203 13.02 -5.82 12.41
N PRO A 204 11.77 -5.39 12.25
CA PRO A 204 11.21 -4.24 12.95
C PRO A 204 11.16 -4.37 14.48
N SER A 205 11.25 -5.61 15.01
CA SER A 205 11.24 -5.87 16.46
C SER A 205 12.64 -5.78 17.09
N ASP A 206 13.69 -5.72 16.29
CA ASP A 206 15.06 -5.55 16.75
C ASP A 206 15.42 -4.06 16.81
N GLU A 207 15.65 -3.53 17.99
CA GLU A 207 16.00 -2.12 18.20
C GLU A 207 17.51 -1.81 18.00
N SER A 208 18.34 -2.79 17.64
CA SER A 208 19.79 -2.60 17.46
C SER A 208 20.13 -1.55 16.38
N TRP A 209 19.22 -1.33 15.41
CA TRP A 209 19.37 -0.30 14.39
C TRP A 209 19.40 1.13 14.96
N ILE A 210 18.81 1.38 16.14
CA ILE A 210 18.76 2.71 16.80
C ILE A 210 20.17 3.09 17.29
N SER A 211 20.93 2.14 17.82
CA SER A 211 22.25 2.37 18.41
C SER A 211 23.41 2.26 17.41
N SER A 212 23.13 1.89 16.16
CA SER A 212 24.13 1.77 15.09
C SER A 212 24.50 3.18 14.58
N LYS A 213 25.47 3.85 15.23
CA LYS A 213 26.08 5.09 14.74
C LYS A 213 27.27 4.77 13.83
#